data_9f13867bf45991a8344fe3a4e4e05cbe
#
_entry.id   9f13867bf45991a8344fe3a4e4e05cbe
#
_cell.length_a   1.000
_cell.length_b   1.000
_cell.length_c   1.000
_cell.angle_alpha   90.00
_cell.angle_beta   90.00
_cell.angle_gamma   90.00
#
_symmetry.space_group_name_H-M   'P 1'
#
loop_
_entity.id
_entity.type
_entity.pdbx_description
1 polymer ?
#
loop_
_entity_poly.entity_id
_entity_poly.type
_entity_poly.pdbx_seq_one_letter_code
_entity_poly.pdbx_strand_id
1 'polypeptide(L)'
;MKKIFFVLIIIILIIIVVKLYKIKAKSNSEHTAEEFVNKLDELGYFKYAKKEDAPSLKKEMLEMIRKYGSEGTLTTLWDENTNVAKDYRFYFCDGETVFEGDGIPDLINDLQPSFEKFGVKIKIGSFSEEWDDEKGLSTQIKINGTEYEIFKNFKKSGWGEAPMRIAHAINKELEKKGINEKIYLISGGNDGKLVFLTEEQHKYIYAFFKDSKEKPLELNEWGKIMKTEPLNF
;
A
#
# COMPACT_ATOMS: atom_id res chain seq x y z
N MET A 1 22.09 32.66 -48.78
CA MET A 1 20.62 32.55 -48.58
C MET A 1 20.13 31.11 -48.64
N LYS A 2 20.38 30.27 -49.63
CA LYS A 2 19.87 28.90 -49.76
C LYS A 2 20.25 27.97 -48.55
N LYS A 3 21.45 28.07 -47.97
CA LYS A 3 21.89 27.27 -46.81
C LYS A 3 21.12 27.64 -45.55
N ILE A 4 20.81 28.90 -45.31
CA ILE A 4 20.06 29.37 -44.13
C ILE A 4 18.61 28.86 -44.20
N PHE A 5 17.99 28.93 -45.38
CA PHE A 5 16.63 28.43 -45.64
C PHE A 5 16.52 26.91 -45.39
N PHE A 6 17.53 26.13 -45.81
CA PHE A 6 17.55 24.69 -45.58
C PHE A 6 17.68 24.34 -44.09
N VAL A 7 18.51 25.07 -43.34
CA VAL A 7 18.63 24.90 -41.87
C VAL A 7 17.32 25.22 -41.16
N LEU A 8 16.61 26.28 -41.58
CA LEU A 8 15.32 26.63 -41.00
C LEU A 8 14.25 25.53 -41.21
N ILE A 9 14.21 24.94 -42.41
CA ILE A 9 13.30 23.81 -42.69
C ILE A 9 13.61 22.61 -41.78
N ILE A 10 14.87 22.25 -41.58
CA ILE A 10 15.25 21.16 -40.67
C ILE A 10 14.81 21.42 -39.24
N ILE A 11 15.00 22.65 -38.74
CA ILE A 11 14.57 23.05 -37.39
C ILE A 11 13.05 22.90 -37.26
N ILE A 12 12.30 23.38 -38.25
CA ILE A 12 10.82 23.25 -38.23
C ILE A 12 10.39 21.79 -38.24
N LEU A 13 11.01 20.94 -39.05
CA LEU A 13 10.72 19.51 -39.08
C LEU A 13 11.01 18.84 -37.75
N ILE A 14 12.14 19.16 -37.09
CA ILE A 14 12.47 18.64 -35.76
C ILE A 14 11.40 19.05 -34.74
N ILE A 15 10.95 20.32 -34.74
CA ILE A 15 9.92 20.80 -33.84
C ILE A 15 8.59 20.04 -34.05
N ILE A 16 8.23 19.81 -35.32
CA ILE A 16 7.01 19.04 -35.66
C ILE A 16 7.12 17.60 -35.16
N VAL A 17 8.23 16.93 -35.42
CA VAL A 17 8.46 15.55 -34.95
C VAL A 17 8.39 15.45 -33.44
N VAL A 18 9.04 16.37 -32.72
CA VAL A 18 8.99 16.43 -31.25
C VAL A 18 7.57 16.65 -30.74
N LYS A 19 6.79 17.55 -31.37
CA LYS A 19 5.37 17.77 -31.02
C LYS A 19 4.53 16.50 -31.25
N LEU A 20 4.67 15.86 -32.40
CA LEU A 20 3.94 14.62 -32.72
C LEU A 20 4.30 13.49 -31.76
N TYR A 21 5.58 13.35 -31.41
CA TYR A 21 6.02 12.37 -30.41
C TYR A 21 5.40 12.62 -29.03
N LYS A 22 5.40 13.88 -28.56
CA LYS A 22 4.76 14.26 -27.30
C LYS A 22 3.25 14.00 -27.28
N ILE A 23 2.55 14.29 -28.39
CA ILE A 23 1.11 14.01 -28.53
C ILE A 23 0.84 12.51 -28.45
N LYS A 24 1.61 11.69 -29.16
CA LYS A 24 1.48 10.23 -29.14
C LYS A 24 1.80 9.65 -27.78
N ALA A 25 2.86 10.10 -27.12
CA ALA A 25 3.24 9.66 -25.77
C ALA A 25 2.15 10.01 -24.75
N LYS A 26 1.57 11.21 -24.82
CA LYS A 26 0.45 11.63 -23.96
C LYS A 26 -0.79 10.77 -24.19
N SER A 27 -1.16 10.49 -25.44
CA SER A 27 -2.32 9.64 -25.77
C SER A 27 -2.14 8.20 -25.25
N ASN A 28 -0.94 7.64 -25.38
CA ASN A 28 -0.66 6.31 -24.86
C ASN A 28 -0.72 6.26 -23.32
N SER A 29 -0.18 7.27 -22.64
CA SER A 29 -0.24 7.37 -21.18
C SER A 29 -1.67 7.50 -20.67
N GLU A 30 -2.52 8.26 -21.38
CA GLU A 30 -3.93 8.42 -21.02
C GLU A 30 -4.70 7.11 -21.15
N HIS A 31 -4.55 6.41 -22.27
CA HIS A 31 -5.19 5.11 -22.50
C HIS A 31 -4.75 4.08 -21.45
N THR A 32 -3.46 3.98 -21.16
CA THR A 32 -2.92 3.07 -20.14
C THR A 32 -3.47 3.37 -18.74
N ALA A 33 -3.63 4.66 -18.38
CA ALA A 33 -4.19 5.06 -17.09
C ALA A 33 -5.67 4.69 -16.96
N GLU A 34 -6.46 4.92 -18.01
CA GLU A 34 -7.87 4.55 -18.05
C GLU A 34 -8.08 3.04 -17.99
N GLU A 35 -7.30 2.27 -18.75
CA GLU A 35 -7.33 0.81 -18.71
C GLU A 35 -7.02 0.29 -17.30
N PHE A 36 -6.02 0.85 -16.64
CA PHE A 36 -5.65 0.44 -15.28
C PHE A 36 -6.78 0.69 -14.28
N VAL A 37 -7.33 1.91 -14.26
CA VAL A 37 -8.38 2.27 -13.30
C VAL A 37 -9.67 1.49 -13.57
N ASN A 38 -10.05 1.31 -14.84
CA ASN A 38 -11.21 0.51 -15.22
C ASN A 38 -11.05 -0.96 -14.78
N LYS A 39 -9.86 -1.53 -14.96
CA LYS A 39 -9.59 -2.90 -14.51
C LYS A 39 -9.66 -3.04 -12.99
N LEU A 40 -9.15 -2.06 -12.23
CA LEU A 40 -9.30 -2.04 -10.77
C LEU A 40 -10.77 -1.95 -10.35
N ASP A 41 -11.57 -1.16 -11.06
CA ASP A 41 -13.02 -1.07 -10.80
C ASP A 41 -13.73 -2.41 -11.05
N GLU A 42 -13.44 -3.08 -12.18
CA GLU A 42 -13.92 -4.44 -12.49
C GLU A 42 -13.53 -5.45 -11.40
N LEU A 43 -12.32 -5.33 -10.85
CA LEU A 43 -11.84 -6.16 -9.73
C LEU A 43 -12.43 -5.73 -8.38
N GLY A 44 -13.33 -4.75 -8.35
CA GLY A 44 -14.01 -4.29 -7.14
C GLY A 44 -13.12 -3.52 -6.16
N TYR A 45 -12.04 -2.88 -6.64
CA TYR A 45 -11.14 -2.11 -5.78
C TYR A 45 -11.89 -1.00 -5.03
N PHE A 46 -12.80 -0.29 -5.71
CA PHE A 46 -13.54 0.85 -5.14
C PHE A 46 -14.81 0.46 -4.38
N LYS A 47 -15.09 -0.83 -4.18
CA LYS A 47 -16.35 -1.31 -3.58
C LYS A 47 -16.61 -0.85 -2.14
N TYR A 48 -15.56 -0.48 -1.40
CA TYR A 48 -15.67 -0.03 -0.01
C TYR A 48 -15.79 1.49 0.13
N ALA A 49 -15.38 2.24 -0.91
CA ALA A 49 -15.55 3.69 -0.94
C ALA A 49 -17.02 4.08 -0.86
N LYS A 50 -17.32 5.24 -0.26
CA LYS A 50 -18.64 5.82 -0.36
C LYS A 50 -18.93 6.15 -1.83
N LYS A 51 -20.20 6.06 -2.22
CA LYS A 51 -20.62 6.29 -3.61
C LYS A 51 -20.21 7.67 -4.13
N GLU A 52 -20.27 8.68 -3.27
CA GLU A 52 -19.85 10.05 -3.58
C GLU A 52 -18.33 10.23 -3.71
N ASP A 53 -17.52 9.41 -3.03
CA ASP A 53 -16.05 9.50 -3.04
C ASP A 53 -15.42 8.72 -4.22
N ALA A 54 -16.06 7.68 -4.72
CA ALA A 54 -15.51 6.81 -5.75
C ALA A 54 -15.06 7.54 -7.04
N PRO A 55 -15.80 8.53 -7.56
CA PRO A 55 -15.35 9.29 -8.74
C PRO A 55 -14.04 10.07 -8.48
N SER A 56 -13.91 10.68 -7.30
CA SER A 56 -12.72 11.44 -6.92
C SER A 56 -11.50 10.54 -6.72
N LEU A 57 -11.67 9.36 -6.11
CA LEU A 57 -10.63 8.34 -5.97
C LEU A 57 -10.13 7.84 -7.32
N LYS A 58 -11.03 7.54 -8.26
CA LYS A 58 -10.68 7.13 -9.62
C LYS A 58 -9.91 8.23 -10.35
N LYS A 59 -10.35 9.48 -10.21
CA LYS A 59 -9.68 10.64 -10.81
C LYS A 59 -8.26 10.81 -10.26
N GLU A 60 -8.07 10.75 -8.95
CA GLU A 60 -6.77 10.84 -8.30
C GLU A 60 -5.80 9.76 -8.82
N MET A 61 -6.28 8.53 -8.91
CA MET A 61 -5.49 7.42 -9.43
C MET A 61 -5.14 7.60 -10.91
N LEU A 62 -6.07 8.07 -11.74
CA LEU A 62 -5.82 8.43 -13.14
C LEU A 62 -4.71 9.48 -13.27
N GLU A 63 -4.76 10.54 -12.47
CA GLU A 63 -3.78 11.62 -12.49
C GLU A 63 -2.39 11.13 -12.06
N MET A 64 -2.31 10.28 -11.02
CA MET A 64 -1.08 9.64 -10.57
C MET A 64 -0.44 8.82 -11.69
N ILE A 65 -1.21 7.96 -12.35
CA ILE A 65 -0.69 7.08 -13.41
C ILE A 65 -0.32 7.88 -14.66
N ARG A 66 -1.11 8.89 -15.04
CA ARG A 66 -0.76 9.80 -16.16
C ARG A 66 0.56 10.51 -15.95
N LYS A 67 0.87 10.84 -14.69
CA LYS A 67 2.08 11.58 -14.31
C LYS A 67 3.32 10.68 -14.20
N TYR A 68 3.19 9.50 -13.62
CA TYR A 68 4.31 8.66 -13.24
C TYR A 68 4.34 7.29 -13.93
N GLY A 69 3.24 6.85 -14.57
CA GLY A 69 3.16 5.54 -15.21
C GLY A 69 3.43 4.38 -14.25
N SER A 70 4.18 3.38 -14.71
CA SER A 70 4.57 2.21 -13.92
C SER A 70 5.60 2.48 -12.82
N GLU A 71 6.23 3.67 -12.81
CA GLU A 71 7.15 4.12 -11.76
C GLU A 71 6.41 4.77 -10.58
N GLY A 72 5.09 5.03 -10.71
CA GLY A 72 4.25 5.58 -9.67
C GLY A 72 3.94 4.59 -8.55
N THR A 73 2.96 4.93 -7.74
CA THR A 73 2.47 4.08 -6.65
C THR A 73 0.95 4.11 -6.61
N LEU A 74 0.36 3.18 -5.88
CA LEU A 74 -1.05 3.29 -5.49
C LEU A 74 -1.27 4.55 -4.66
N THR A 75 -2.35 5.24 -4.93
CA THR A 75 -2.76 6.45 -4.20
C THR A 75 -4.20 6.34 -3.72
N THR A 76 -4.52 7.13 -2.71
CA THR A 76 -5.87 7.28 -2.17
C THR A 76 -6.12 8.73 -1.79
N LEU A 77 -7.36 9.05 -1.43
CA LEU A 77 -7.75 10.30 -0.79
C LEU A 77 -8.04 10.04 0.69
N TRP A 78 -7.68 10.98 1.52
CA TRP A 78 -7.90 10.92 2.96
C TRP A 78 -9.07 11.81 3.37
N ASP A 79 -9.81 11.39 4.37
CA ASP A 79 -10.77 12.24 5.04
C ASP A 79 -10.02 13.11 6.07
N GLU A 80 -10.04 14.42 5.87
CA GLU A 80 -9.27 15.37 6.69
C GLU A 80 -9.71 15.42 8.16
N ASN A 81 -10.95 15.02 8.47
CA ASN A 81 -11.46 15.05 9.83
C ASN A 81 -11.15 13.78 10.62
N THR A 82 -11.07 12.64 9.94
CA THR A 82 -10.92 11.33 10.57
C THR A 82 -9.57 10.68 10.29
N ASN A 83 -8.80 11.23 9.34
CA ASN A 83 -7.54 10.65 8.84
C ASN A 83 -7.71 9.19 8.35
N VAL A 84 -8.89 8.83 7.87
CA VAL A 84 -9.19 7.52 7.29
C VAL A 84 -9.14 7.63 5.77
N ALA A 85 -8.51 6.65 5.12
CA ALA A 85 -8.51 6.56 3.67
C ALA A 85 -9.94 6.36 3.13
N LYS A 86 -10.36 7.18 2.15
CA LYS A 86 -11.73 7.16 1.59
C LYS A 86 -12.09 5.88 0.85
N ASP A 87 -11.08 5.10 0.45
CA ASP A 87 -11.27 3.75 -0.11
C ASP A 87 -11.30 2.65 0.97
N TYR A 88 -11.01 2.99 2.23
CA TYR A 88 -10.92 2.07 3.37
C TYR A 88 -9.91 0.93 3.17
N ARG A 89 -8.91 1.14 2.30
CA ARG A 89 -7.88 0.14 1.99
C ARG A 89 -6.50 0.53 2.48
N PHE A 90 -6.21 1.82 2.52
CA PHE A 90 -4.91 2.34 2.94
C PHE A 90 -4.88 2.69 4.41
N TYR A 91 -3.70 2.50 5.00
CA TYR A 91 -3.34 3.03 6.29
C TYR A 91 -1.88 3.44 6.28
N PHE A 92 -1.58 4.59 6.89
CA PHE A 92 -0.21 5.02 7.11
C PHE A 92 0.37 4.27 8.30
N CYS A 93 1.48 3.57 8.12
CA CYS A 93 2.04 2.63 9.09
C CYS A 93 3.49 3.00 9.40
N ASP A 94 3.69 3.92 10.34
CA ASP A 94 5.01 4.25 10.87
C ASP A 94 5.53 3.08 11.71
N GLY A 95 6.65 2.49 11.26
CA GLY A 95 7.21 1.30 11.88
C GLY A 95 7.74 1.53 13.29
N GLU A 96 8.25 2.73 13.59
CA GLU A 96 8.68 3.13 14.93
C GLU A 96 7.48 3.19 15.87
N THR A 97 6.44 3.92 15.49
CA THR A 97 5.20 4.04 16.28
C THR A 97 4.55 2.67 16.52
N VAL A 98 4.52 1.78 15.53
CA VAL A 98 3.94 0.44 15.70
C VAL A 98 4.78 -0.44 16.64
N PHE A 99 6.10 -0.24 16.69
CA PHE A 99 6.99 -1.03 17.52
C PHE A 99 6.99 -0.59 18.98
N GLU A 100 6.69 0.68 19.27
CA GLU A 100 6.82 1.26 20.61
C GLU A 100 5.50 1.24 21.40
N GLY A 101 5.56 0.81 22.66
CA GLY A 101 4.46 0.86 23.60
C GLY A 101 3.18 0.16 23.09
N ASP A 102 2.06 0.87 23.15
CA ASP A 102 0.76 0.38 22.69
C ASP A 102 0.57 0.46 21.17
N GLY A 103 1.61 0.69 20.38
CA GLY A 103 1.51 0.91 18.92
C GLY A 103 0.85 -0.25 18.15
N ILE A 104 1.02 -1.50 18.60
CA ILE A 104 0.36 -2.68 18.00
C ILE A 104 -1.16 -2.66 18.26
N PRO A 105 -1.66 -2.50 19.50
CA PRO A 105 -3.08 -2.30 19.76
C PRO A 105 -3.66 -1.10 19.02
N ASP A 106 -2.95 0.02 18.99
CA ASP A 106 -3.41 1.25 18.34
C ASP A 106 -3.56 1.05 16.84
N LEU A 107 -2.62 0.41 16.16
CA LEU A 107 -2.75 0.06 14.74
C LEU A 107 -4.01 -0.79 14.47
N ILE A 108 -4.31 -1.79 15.30
CA ILE A 108 -5.51 -2.61 15.13
C ILE A 108 -6.78 -1.76 15.33
N ASN A 109 -6.78 -0.84 16.31
CA ASN A 109 -7.90 0.05 16.57
C ASN A 109 -8.12 1.02 15.40
N ASP A 110 -7.06 1.58 14.86
CA ASP A 110 -7.11 2.50 13.71
C ASP A 110 -7.59 1.82 12.43
N LEU A 111 -7.37 0.51 12.30
CA LEU A 111 -7.89 -0.27 11.17
C LEU A 111 -9.36 -0.68 11.29
N GLN A 112 -10.05 -0.40 12.42
CA GLN A 112 -11.45 -0.79 12.61
C GLN A 112 -12.39 -0.28 11.51
N PRO A 113 -12.27 0.97 10.97
CA PRO A 113 -13.10 1.43 9.85
C PRO A 113 -13.00 0.52 8.62
N SER A 114 -11.81 -0.01 8.33
CA SER A 114 -11.60 -0.95 7.23
C SER A 114 -12.25 -2.31 7.53
N PHE A 115 -12.05 -2.84 8.74
CA PHE A 115 -12.67 -4.11 9.15
C PHE A 115 -14.19 -4.06 9.12
N GLU A 116 -14.79 -2.94 9.52
CA GLU A 116 -16.25 -2.72 9.43
C GLU A 116 -16.73 -2.78 7.97
N LYS A 117 -15.99 -2.18 7.03
CA LYS A 117 -16.29 -2.24 5.59
C LYS A 117 -16.19 -3.65 5.03
N PHE A 118 -15.27 -4.46 5.55
CA PHE A 118 -15.14 -5.87 5.17
C PHE A 118 -16.21 -6.77 5.83
N GLY A 119 -17.01 -6.21 6.74
CA GLY A 119 -18.05 -6.94 7.46
C GLY A 119 -17.50 -7.85 8.57
N VAL A 120 -16.31 -7.54 9.10
CA VAL A 120 -15.68 -8.32 10.18
C VAL A 120 -15.44 -7.47 11.42
N LYS A 121 -15.27 -8.16 12.54
CA LYS A 121 -14.81 -7.55 13.80
C LYS A 121 -13.48 -8.17 14.19
N ILE A 122 -12.50 -7.33 14.37
CA ILE A 122 -11.20 -7.70 14.93
C ILE A 122 -11.15 -7.13 16.34
N LYS A 123 -11.07 -8.01 17.35
CA LYS A 123 -11.11 -7.60 18.76
C LYS A 123 -9.82 -8.01 19.46
N ILE A 124 -9.23 -7.08 20.16
CA ILE A 124 -8.12 -7.31 21.06
C ILE A 124 -8.70 -7.86 22.37
N GLY A 125 -8.25 -9.04 22.79
CA GLY A 125 -8.62 -9.65 24.08
C GLY A 125 -7.64 -9.27 25.18
N SER A 126 -6.34 -9.33 24.89
CA SER A 126 -5.26 -8.94 25.80
C SER A 126 -4.03 -8.53 24.97
N PHE A 127 -3.24 -7.68 25.57
CA PHE A 127 -1.92 -7.29 25.06
C PHE A 127 -0.95 -7.28 26.26
N SER A 128 0.25 -7.80 26.05
CA SER A 128 1.33 -7.71 27.05
C SER A 128 2.65 -7.48 26.35
N GLU A 129 3.45 -6.62 26.94
CA GLU A 129 4.80 -6.33 26.51
C GLU A 129 5.71 -6.38 27.74
N GLU A 130 6.79 -7.16 27.63
CA GLU A 130 7.79 -7.32 28.68
C GLU A 130 9.18 -7.14 28.10
N TRP A 131 9.96 -6.28 28.75
CA TRP A 131 11.37 -6.10 28.43
C TRP A 131 12.22 -6.71 29.53
N ASP A 132 13.15 -7.56 29.11
CA ASP A 132 14.17 -8.17 29.99
C ASP A 132 15.56 -7.78 29.48
N ASP A 133 16.40 -7.21 30.33
CA ASP A 133 17.72 -6.70 29.95
C ASP A 133 18.64 -7.76 29.34
N GLU A 134 18.47 -9.02 29.73
CA GLU A 134 19.26 -10.12 29.21
C GLU A 134 18.62 -10.79 27.98
N LYS A 135 17.29 -10.87 27.92
CA LYS A 135 16.57 -11.60 26.88
C LYS A 135 16.03 -10.69 25.76
N GLY A 136 15.70 -9.43 26.08
CA GLY A 136 15.08 -8.48 25.15
C GLY A 136 13.55 -8.44 25.27
N LEU A 137 12.91 -7.90 24.24
CA LEU A 137 11.47 -7.69 24.16
C LEU A 137 10.71 -9.00 23.91
N SER A 138 9.65 -9.19 24.68
CA SER A 138 8.64 -10.23 24.42
C SER A 138 7.26 -9.57 24.38
N THR A 139 6.55 -9.71 23.25
CA THR A 139 5.24 -9.08 23.03
C THR A 139 4.25 -10.14 22.60
N GLN A 140 3.11 -10.18 23.27
CA GLN A 140 2.01 -11.10 22.97
C GLN A 140 0.71 -10.32 22.83
N ILE A 141 -0.11 -10.73 21.88
CA ILE A 141 -1.44 -10.15 21.68
C ILE A 141 -2.46 -11.26 21.43
N LYS A 142 -3.62 -11.11 22.05
CA LYS A 142 -4.76 -12.01 21.78
C LYS A 142 -5.75 -11.31 20.87
N ILE A 143 -5.96 -11.83 19.65
CA ILE A 143 -6.88 -11.30 18.66
C ILE A 143 -8.00 -12.32 18.42
N ASN A 144 -9.26 -11.93 18.61
CA ASN A 144 -10.43 -12.80 18.47
C ASN A 144 -10.33 -14.13 19.23
N GLY A 145 -9.59 -14.15 20.33
CA GLY A 145 -9.36 -15.35 21.13
C GLY A 145 -8.13 -16.17 20.73
N THR A 146 -7.47 -15.89 19.61
CA THR A 146 -6.19 -16.50 19.21
C THR A 146 -5.03 -15.71 19.76
N GLU A 147 -4.06 -16.38 20.36
CA GLU A 147 -2.82 -15.78 20.84
C GLU A 147 -1.76 -15.73 19.73
N TYR A 148 -1.11 -14.58 19.62
CA TYR A 148 0.00 -14.33 18.70
C TYR A 148 1.20 -13.85 19.50
N GLU A 149 2.33 -14.55 19.38
CA GLU A 149 3.62 -14.13 19.90
C GLU A 149 4.27 -13.21 18.83
N ILE A 150 4.15 -11.90 19.00
CA ILE A 150 4.69 -10.94 18.04
C ILE A 150 6.21 -10.86 18.15
N PHE A 151 6.72 -10.77 19.37
CA PHE A 151 8.15 -10.82 19.67
C PHE A 151 8.44 -11.84 20.77
N LYS A 152 9.59 -12.49 20.66
CA LYS A 152 10.13 -13.39 21.67
C LYS A 152 11.62 -13.15 21.84
N ASN A 153 12.02 -12.68 23.01
CA ASN A 153 13.43 -12.40 23.33
C ASN A 153 14.13 -11.56 22.25
N PHE A 154 13.42 -10.56 21.71
CA PHE A 154 13.85 -9.76 20.58
C PHE A 154 14.76 -8.61 21.04
N LYS A 155 15.96 -8.52 20.44
CA LYS A 155 17.02 -7.56 20.87
C LYS A 155 17.36 -6.49 19.84
N LYS A 156 16.64 -6.45 18.73
CA LYS A 156 16.91 -5.51 17.63
C LYS A 156 15.92 -4.35 17.64
N SER A 157 16.14 -3.36 16.78
CA SER A 157 15.08 -2.42 16.41
C SER A 157 14.01 -3.16 15.61
N GLY A 158 12.77 -3.10 16.08
CA GLY A 158 11.63 -3.80 15.48
C GLY A 158 10.81 -2.96 14.51
N TRP A 159 11.32 -1.83 14.04
CA TRP A 159 10.58 -0.91 13.16
C TRP A 159 10.13 -1.55 11.83
N GLY A 160 10.87 -2.53 11.33
CA GLY A 160 10.44 -3.36 10.20
C GLY A 160 9.62 -4.56 10.64
N GLU A 161 10.07 -5.25 11.69
CA GLU A 161 9.43 -6.47 12.19
C GLU A 161 8.00 -6.26 12.69
N ALA A 162 7.74 -5.19 13.44
CA ALA A 162 6.42 -4.95 14.04
C ALA A 162 5.31 -4.82 12.99
N PRO A 163 5.41 -3.95 11.96
CA PRO A 163 4.41 -3.88 10.90
C PRO A 163 4.21 -5.22 10.17
N MET A 164 5.28 -5.96 9.89
CA MET A 164 5.20 -7.23 9.18
C MET A 164 4.51 -8.32 10.01
N ARG A 165 4.87 -8.44 11.29
CA ARG A 165 4.34 -9.48 12.18
C ARG A 165 2.88 -9.24 12.52
N ILE A 166 2.49 -7.99 12.79
CA ILE A 166 1.09 -7.67 13.05
C ILE A 166 0.23 -7.80 11.79
N ALA A 167 0.73 -7.40 10.62
CA ALA A 167 0.04 -7.62 9.35
C ALA A 167 -0.19 -9.11 9.09
N HIS A 168 0.79 -9.97 9.45
CA HIS A 168 0.62 -11.43 9.36
C HIS A 168 -0.50 -11.93 10.29
N ALA A 169 -0.51 -11.52 11.56
CA ALA A 169 -1.55 -11.90 12.52
C ALA A 169 -2.94 -11.46 12.05
N ILE A 170 -3.07 -10.22 11.55
CA ILE A 170 -4.33 -9.71 10.97
C ILE A 170 -4.74 -10.53 9.75
N ASN A 171 -3.83 -10.83 8.83
CA ASN A 171 -4.11 -11.65 7.65
C ASN A 171 -4.63 -13.05 8.03
N LYS A 172 -4.08 -13.68 9.08
CA LYS A 172 -4.59 -14.94 9.62
C LYS A 172 -6.02 -14.81 10.16
N GLU A 173 -6.33 -13.72 10.84
CA GLU A 173 -7.69 -13.48 11.34
C GLU A 173 -8.70 -13.20 10.22
N LEU A 174 -8.32 -12.45 9.18
CA LEU A 174 -9.15 -12.24 7.99
C LEU A 174 -9.42 -13.55 7.26
N GLU A 175 -8.39 -14.37 7.06
CA GLU A 175 -8.51 -15.70 6.44
C GLU A 175 -9.49 -16.60 7.20
N LYS A 176 -9.38 -16.70 8.55
CA LYS A 176 -10.31 -17.45 9.41
C LYS A 176 -11.76 -16.97 9.28
N LYS A 177 -11.97 -15.71 8.93
CA LYS A 177 -13.30 -15.11 8.70
C LYS A 177 -13.79 -15.24 7.25
N GLY A 178 -13.00 -15.87 6.37
CA GLY A 178 -13.33 -16.04 4.96
C GLY A 178 -13.26 -14.73 4.16
N ILE A 179 -12.47 -13.75 4.64
CA ILE A 179 -12.24 -12.49 3.94
C ILE A 179 -11.09 -12.67 2.95
N ASN A 180 -11.31 -12.22 1.72
CA ASN A 180 -10.33 -12.37 0.64
C ASN A 180 -9.27 -11.24 0.61
N GLU A 181 -9.53 -10.14 1.31
CA GLU A 181 -8.57 -9.06 1.48
C GLU A 181 -7.43 -9.49 2.41
N LYS A 182 -6.21 -9.14 2.02
CA LYS A 182 -4.98 -9.30 2.82
C LYS A 182 -4.24 -7.98 2.88
N ILE A 183 -3.47 -7.78 3.92
CA ILE A 183 -2.53 -6.66 4.04
C ILE A 183 -1.30 -6.98 3.21
N TYR A 184 -0.92 -6.00 2.38
CA TYR A 184 0.35 -5.88 1.69
C TYR A 184 1.05 -4.62 2.18
N LEU A 185 2.39 -4.60 2.21
CA LEU A 185 3.16 -3.49 2.72
C LEU A 185 3.80 -2.69 1.58
N ILE A 186 3.81 -1.37 1.74
CA ILE A 186 4.40 -0.42 0.80
C ILE A 186 5.38 0.44 1.56
N SER A 187 6.64 0.54 1.07
CA SER A 187 7.71 1.28 1.76
C SER A 187 7.90 0.81 3.20
N GLY A 188 8.64 1.51 4.02
CA GLY A 188 8.89 1.14 5.41
C GLY A 188 9.53 2.28 6.19
N GLY A 189 9.83 2.05 7.47
CA GLY A 189 10.24 3.10 8.40
C GLY A 189 9.11 4.11 8.61
N ASN A 190 9.45 5.39 8.67
CA ASN A 190 8.49 6.47 8.93
C ASN A 190 7.54 6.76 7.75
N ASP A 191 7.85 6.24 6.56
CA ASP A 191 7.02 6.39 5.34
C ASP A 191 6.26 5.11 4.98
N GLY A 192 6.18 4.15 5.90
CA GLY A 192 5.48 2.88 5.72
C GLY A 192 3.99 3.07 5.50
N LYS A 193 3.42 2.22 4.64
CA LYS A 193 1.99 2.12 4.38
C LYS A 193 1.60 0.66 4.32
N LEU A 194 0.38 0.37 4.72
CA LEU A 194 -0.26 -0.90 4.42
C LEU A 194 -1.47 -0.68 3.53
N VAL A 195 -1.79 -1.69 2.73
CA VAL A 195 -2.97 -1.66 1.87
C VAL A 195 -3.67 -3.02 1.88
N PHE A 196 -5.00 -3.01 1.98
CA PHE A 196 -5.83 -4.21 1.88
C PHE A 196 -6.21 -4.49 0.42
N LEU A 197 -5.77 -5.62 -0.11
CA LEU A 197 -6.07 -6.04 -1.48
C LEU A 197 -6.51 -7.50 -1.50
N THR A 198 -7.37 -7.86 -2.46
CA THR A 198 -7.52 -9.27 -2.82
C THR A 198 -6.29 -9.74 -3.58
N GLU A 199 -6.08 -11.05 -3.67
CA GLU A 199 -4.95 -11.61 -4.40
C GLU A 199 -4.94 -11.20 -5.89
N GLU A 200 -6.13 -11.13 -6.52
CA GLU A 200 -6.26 -10.68 -7.92
C GLU A 200 -5.91 -9.22 -8.09
N GLN A 201 -6.37 -8.35 -7.18
CA GLN A 201 -6.01 -6.93 -7.17
C GLN A 201 -4.52 -6.75 -6.99
N HIS A 202 -3.93 -7.46 -6.02
CA HIS A 202 -2.48 -7.41 -5.78
C HIS A 202 -1.69 -7.83 -7.02
N LYS A 203 -1.98 -8.97 -7.61
CA LYS A 203 -1.29 -9.45 -8.83
C LYS A 203 -1.34 -8.42 -9.96
N TYR A 204 -2.50 -7.81 -10.16
CA TYR A 204 -2.67 -6.81 -11.21
C TYR A 204 -1.87 -5.54 -10.93
N ILE A 205 -1.98 -5.00 -9.71
CA ILE A 205 -1.27 -3.79 -9.27
C ILE A 205 0.25 -4.01 -9.28
N TYR A 206 0.71 -5.14 -8.75
CA TYR A 206 2.12 -5.49 -8.70
C TYR A 206 2.75 -5.59 -10.10
N ALA A 207 2.03 -6.21 -11.04
CA ALA A 207 2.48 -6.32 -12.42
C ALA A 207 2.52 -4.97 -13.14
N PHE A 208 1.59 -4.06 -12.84
CA PHE A 208 1.57 -2.72 -13.42
C PHE A 208 2.72 -1.85 -12.89
N PHE A 209 2.90 -1.79 -11.57
CA PHE A 209 3.96 -1.01 -10.92
C PHE A 209 5.28 -1.77 -10.81
N LYS A 210 5.60 -2.64 -11.77
CA LYS A 210 6.80 -3.51 -11.74
C LYS A 210 8.11 -2.75 -11.52
N ASP A 211 8.21 -1.52 -12.03
CA ASP A 211 9.40 -0.67 -11.98
C ASP A 211 9.41 0.24 -10.74
N SER A 212 8.32 0.28 -9.97
CA SER A 212 8.20 1.10 -8.76
C SER A 212 8.84 0.45 -7.54
N LYS A 213 9.50 1.28 -6.74
CA LYS A 213 9.97 0.90 -5.40
C LYS A 213 8.86 0.96 -4.34
N GLU A 214 7.75 1.63 -4.65
CA GLU A 214 6.60 1.84 -3.77
C GLU A 214 5.39 1.01 -4.21
N LYS A 215 5.60 -0.20 -4.72
CA LYS A 215 4.54 -1.14 -5.02
C LYS A 215 4.15 -1.96 -3.79
N PRO A 216 2.89 -2.43 -3.69
CA PRO A 216 2.49 -3.34 -2.61
C PRO A 216 3.26 -4.65 -2.69
N LEU A 217 3.87 -5.07 -1.59
CA LEU A 217 4.68 -6.28 -1.49
C LEU A 217 4.03 -7.30 -0.58
N GLU A 218 4.19 -8.58 -0.90
CA GLU A 218 3.96 -9.68 0.02
C GLU A 218 4.85 -9.53 1.26
N LEU A 219 4.35 -9.93 2.44
CA LEU A 219 5.07 -9.73 3.71
C LEU A 219 6.49 -10.29 3.69
N ASN A 220 6.68 -11.48 3.11
CA ASN A 220 8.01 -12.11 3.02
C ASN A 220 8.95 -11.39 2.03
N GLU A 221 8.42 -10.83 0.94
CA GLU A 221 9.19 -10.05 -0.01
C GLU A 221 9.59 -8.72 0.62
N TRP A 222 8.64 -8.04 1.26
CA TRP A 222 8.87 -6.80 1.99
C TRP A 222 9.92 -6.99 3.09
N GLY A 223 9.78 -8.07 3.88
CA GLY A 223 10.71 -8.40 4.96
C GLY A 223 12.15 -8.59 4.48
N LYS A 224 12.37 -9.21 3.31
CA LYS A 224 13.72 -9.32 2.73
C LYS A 224 14.32 -7.96 2.40
N ILE A 225 13.52 -7.01 1.89
CA ILE A 225 13.97 -5.65 1.56
C ILE A 225 14.31 -4.88 2.84
N MET A 226 13.47 -4.99 3.86
CA MET A 226 13.65 -4.34 5.16
C MET A 226 14.64 -5.06 6.06
N LYS A 227 15.17 -6.22 5.63
CA LYS A 227 16.11 -7.06 6.39
C LYS A 227 15.56 -7.53 7.74
N THR A 228 14.26 -7.80 7.78
CA THR A 228 13.59 -8.37 8.96
C THR A 228 13.89 -9.86 9.11
N GLU A 229 13.64 -10.38 10.29
CA GLU A 229 13.64 -11.84 10.51
C GLU A 229 12.44 -12.49 9.80
N PRO A 230 12.61 -13.70 9.26
CA PRO A 230 11.49 -14.44 8.65
C PRO A 230 10.34 -14.64 9.62
N LEU A 231 9.12 -14.67 9.09
CA LEU A 231 7.93 -15.04 9.84
C LEU A 231 7.98 -16.54 10.15
N ASN A 232 8.04 -16.90 11.43
CA ASN A 232 8.20 -18.28 11.91
C ASN A 232 6.97 -18.79 12.69
N PHE A 233 5.76 -18.27 12.41
CA PHE A 233 4.52 -18.70 13.09
C PHE A 233 3.32 -18.84 12.17
#